data_ad38a2b99616ef916eb54b228d88773c
#
_entry.id   ad38a2b99616ef916eb54b228d88773c
#
_cell.length_a   1.000
_cell.length_b   1.000
_cell.length_c   1.000
_cell.angle_alpha   90.00
_cell.angle_beta   90.00
_cell.angle_gamma   90.00
#
_symmetry.space_group_name_H-M   'P 1'
#
loop_
_entity.id
_entity.type
_entity.pdbx_description
1 polymer ?
#
loop_
_entity_poly.entity_id
_entity_poly.type
_entity_poly.pdbx_seq_one_letter_code
_entity_poly.pdbx_strand_id
1 'polypeptide(L)'
;NIATVPVLLGRTRRRARADALGLLERVGLDESLAMRYPGQLSGGQAQRVGVARALAADPDVLLMDEPFGAVDPIVRTGLQGDLAGLQADLSKTILFVTHDIGEAFALGDRIVLLETGARIAQTGTPQELIAHPASAYVSDLIGLTGGASALSVDEVDGARIVVDANGRPLGRLGSIDGHPAGRA
;
A
#
# COMPACT_ATOMS: atom_id res chain seq x y z
N ASN A 1 22.25 -10.02 -3.97
CA ASN A 1 20.83 -10.29 -4.21
C ASN A 1 20.22 -9.24 -5.15
N ILE A 2 20.21 -7.95 -4.78
CA ILE A 2 19.67 -6.84 -5.62
C ILE A 2 20.42 -6.76 -6.96
N ALA A 3 21.75 -6.90 -6.96
CA ALA A 3 22.58 -6.83 -8.17
C ALA A 3 22.43 -8.03 -9.12
N THR A 4 21.77 -9.11 -8.71
CA THR A 4 21.72 -10.36 -9.48
C THR A 4 21.02 -10.18 -10.84
N VAL A 5 19.84 -9.60 -10.85
CA VAL A 5 19.06 -9.42 -12.09
C VAL A 5 19.76 -8.46 -13.07
N PRO A 6 20.26 -7.29 -12.65
CA PRO A 6 21.06 -6.43 -13.53
C PRO A 6 22.26 -7.14 -14.18
N VAL A 7 22.97 -8.00 -13.42
CA VAL A 7 24.08 -8.77 -13.97
C VAL A 7 23.61 -9.77 -15.02
N LEU A 8 22.50 -10.47 -14.77
CA LEU A 8 21.89 -11.39 -15.75
C LEU A 8 21.44 -10.67 -17.02
N LEU A 9 21.02 -9.40 -16.90
CA LEU A 9 20.66 -8.53 -18.01
C LEU A 9 21.87 -7.88 -18.71
N GLY A 10 23.10 -8.32 -18.38
CA GLY A 10 24.33 -7.90 -19.07
C GLY A 10 25.06 -6.68 -18.46
N ARG A 11 24.59 -6.14 -17.31
CA ARG A 11 25.35 -5.09 -16.61
C ARG A 11 26.61 -5.68 -15.99
N THR A 12 27.69 -4.92 -15.96
CA THR A 12 28.92 -5.35 -15.27
C THR A 12 28.66 -5.48 -13.78
N ARG A 13 29.31 -6.46 -13.12
CA ARG A 13 29.17 -6.66 -11.65
C ARG A 13 29.47 -5.40 -10.84
N ARG A 14 30.47 -4.62 -11.27
CA ARG A 14 30.83 -3.36 -10.61
C ARG A 14 29.67 -2.36 -10.67
N ARG A 15 29.07 -2.16 -11.84
CA ARG A 15 27.96 -1.24 -12.03
C ARG A 15 26.71 -1.71 -11.28
N ALA A 16 26.36 -2.98 -11.43
CA ALA A 16 25.20 -3.54 -10.74
C ALA A 16 25.28 -3.44 -9.20
N ARG A 17 26.48 -3.54 -8.62
CA ARG A 17 26.68 -3.34 -7.19
C ARG A 17 26.53 -1.88 -6.78
N ALA A 18 27.06 -0.94 -7.55
CA ALA A 18 26.89 0.49 -7.29
C ALA A 18 25.41 0.89 -7.37
N ASP A 19 24.70 0.44 -8.41
CA ASP A 19 23.26 0.67 -8.56
C ASP A 19 22.46 0.06 -7.39
N ALA A 20 22.86 -1.12 -6.91
CA ALA A 20 22.21 -1.79 -5.76
C ALA A 20 22.36 -1.02 -4.45
N LEU A 21 23.48 -0.32 -4.22
CA LEU A 21 23.65 0.53 -3.04
C LEU A 21 22.71 1.74 -3.10
N GLY A 22 22.59 2.40 -4.24
CA GLY A 22 21.64 3.49 -4.42
C GLY A 22 20.17 3.03 -4.25
N LEU A 23 19.85 1.78 -4.62
CA LEU A 23 18.53 1.22 -4.40
C LEU A 23 18.25 0.92 -2.91
N LEU A 24 19.26 0.52 -2.13
CA LEU A 24 19.11 0.37 -0.68
C LEU A 24 18.71 1.69 -0.03
N GLU A 25 19.42 2.76 -0.36
CA GLU A 25 19.10 4.11 0.15
C GLU A 25 17.67 4.54 -0.22
N ARG A 26 17.27 4.32 -1.48
CA ARG A 26 15.92 4.67 -1.98
C ARG A 26 14.78 3.94 -1.26
N VAL A 27 15.02 2.72 -0.78
CA VAL A 27 14.05 1.97 0.03
C VAL A 27 14.24 2.19 1.54
N GLY A 28 15.01 3.22 1.94
CA GLY A 28 15.23 3.60 3.33
C GLY A 28 16.06 2.59 4.13
N LEU A 29 16.99 1.89 3.48
CA LEU A 29 17.93 0.97 4.13
C LEU A 29 19.33 1.55 4.16
N ASP A 30 20.01 1.41 5.30
CA ASP A 30 21.38 1.84 5.48
C ASP A 30 22.35 0.96 4.66
N GLU A 31 23.38 1.57 4.08
CA GLU A 31 24.38 0.88 3.26
C GLU A 31 25.11 -0.23 4.03
N SER A 32 25.26 -0.12 5.35
CA SER A 32 25.86 -1.16 6.19
C SER A 32 25.16 -2.51 6.11
N LEU A 33 23.91 -2.54 5.65
CA LEU A 33 23.15 -3.76 5.43
C LEU A 33 23.52 -4.48 4.13
N ALA A 34 24.28 -3.85 3.23
CA ALA A 34 24.62 -4.40 1.92
C ALA A 34 25.33 -5.76 1.95
N MET A 35 26.08 -6.01 3.01
CA MET A 35 26.84 -7.26 3.22
C MET A 35 26.15 -8.25 4.17
N ARG A 36 24.93 -7.94 4.63
CA ARG A 36 24.16 -8.83 5.51
C ARG A 36 23.54 -9.98 4.74
N TYR A 37 23.44 -11.12 5.40
CA TYR A 37 22.68 -12.27 4.92
C TYR A 37 21.21 -12.15 5.32
N PRO A 38 20.27 -12.82 4.59
CA PRO A 38 18.83 -12.73 4.88
C PRO A 38 18.47 -12.98 6.35
N GLY A 39 19.09 -13.97 7.00
CA GLY A 39 18.84 -14.27 8.42
C GLY A 39 19.35 -13.21 9.42
N GLN A 40 20.04 -12.18 8.95
CA GLN A 40 20.55 -11.06 9.76
C GLN A 40 19.71 -9.79 9.58
N LEU A 41 18.62 -9.87 8.80
CA LEU A 41 17.72 -8.78 8.52
C LEU A 41 16.42 -8.97 9.31
N SER A 42 15.82 -7.87 9.78
CA SER A 42 14.44 -7.92 10.26
C SER A 42 13.47 -8.20 9.12
N GLY A 43 12.24 -8.63 9.43
CA GLY A 43 11.20 -8.86 8.41
C GLY A 43 10.98 -7.66 7.50
N GLY A 44 10.86 -6.45 8.07
CA GLY A 44 10.72 -5.22 7.29
C GLY A 44 11.96 -4.87 6.44
N GLN A 45 13.18 -5.13 6.95
CA GLN A 45 14.40 -4.95 6.15
C GLN A 45 14.46 -5.93 4.98
N ALA A 46 14.12 -7.20 5.22
CA ALA A 46 14.07 -8.23 4.16
C ALA A 46 13.03 -7.86 3.08
N GLN A 47 11.88 -7.34 3.49
CA GLN A 47 10.84 -6.83 2.61
C GLN A 47 11.34 -5.70 1.71
N ARG A 48 11.96 -4.66 2.29
CA ARG A 48 12.54 -3.53 1.54
C ARG A 48 13.64 -3.99 0.57
N VAL A 49 14.46 -4.98 0.95
CA VAL A 49 15.42 -5.61 0.03
C VAL A 49 14.70 -6.31 -1.12
N GLY A 50 13.55 -6.94 -0.88
CA GLY A 50 12.70 -7.52 -1.92
C GLY A 50 12.22 -6.48 -2.92
N VAL A 51 11.75 -5.33 -2.45
CA VAL A 51 11.34 -4.18 -3.28
C VAL A 51 12.54 -3.65 -4.08
N ALA A 52 13.68 -3.39 -3.44
CA ALA A 52 14.90 -2.94 -4.13
C ALA A 52 15.36 -3.92 -5.22
N ARG A 53 15.23 -5.24 -4.96
CA ARG A 53 15.54 -6.28 -5.95
C ARG A 53 14.59 -6.21 -7.15
N ALA A 54 13.30 -6.02 -6.92
CA ALA A 54 12.31 -5.89 -7.99
C ALA A 54 12.57 -4.65 -8.85
N LEU A 55 12.96 -3.54 -8.22
CA LEU A 55 13.31 -2.28 -8.89
C LEU A 55 14.64 -2.33 -9.67
N ALA A 56 15.54 -3.26 -9.33
CA ALA A 56 16.90 -3.29 -9.89
C ALA A 56 16.97 -3.49 -11.40
N ALA A 57 15.92 -4.08 -12.00
CA ALA A 57 15.77 -4.21 -13.45
C ALA A 57 15.17 -2.98 -14.13
N ASP A 58 14.77 -1.97 -13.35
CA ASP A 58 14.05 -0.78 -13.80
C ASP A 58 12.76 -1.12 -14.62
N PRO A 59 11.85 -1.94 -14.08
CA PRO A 59 10.65 -2.35 -14.78
C PRO A 59 9.63 -1.21 -14.85
N ASP A 60 8.76 -1.22 -15.87
CA ASP A 60 7.62 -0.30 -15.96
C ASP A 60 6.48 -0.71 -15.03
N VAL A 61 6.35 -2.00 -14.74
CA VAL A 61 5.32 -2.59 -13.88
C VAL A 61 5.96 -3.44 -12.79
N LEU A 62 5.56 -3.19 -11.55
CA LEU A 62 5.92 -3.99 -10.38
C LEU A 62 4.75 -4.88 -9.97
N LEU A 63 5.03 -6.17 -9.79
CA LEU A 63 4.07 -7.13 -9.25
C LEU A 63 4.46 -7.49 -7.82
N MET A 64 3.55 -7.34 -6.88
CA MET A 64 3.77 -7.65 -5.48
C MET A 64 2.66 -8.58 -4.98
N ASP A 65 3.05 -9.68 -4.36
CA ASP A 65 2.15 -10.65 -3.77
C ASP A 65 2.28 -10.58 -2.25
N GLU A 66 1.19 -10.20 -1.56
CA GLU A 66 1.11 -10.03 -0.11
C GLU A 66 2.29 -9.22 0.47
N PRO A 67 2.55 -7.99 -0.03
CA PRO A 67 3.77 -7.26 0.31
C PRO A 67 3.93 -6.94 1.80
N PHE A 68 2.87 -7.04 2.60
CA PHE A 68 2.89 -6.72 4.04
C PHE A 68 2.47 -7.90 4.93
N GLY A 69 2.19 -9.08 4.35
CA GLY A 69 1.60 -10.21 5.06
C GLY A 69 2.45 -10.78 6.21
N ALA A 70 3.77 -10.70 6.10
CA ALA A 70 4.71 -11.23 7.11
C ALA A 70 5.26 -10.16 8.06
N VAL A 71 4.66 -8.96 8.12
CA VAL A 71 5.19 -7.81 8.86
C VAL A 71 4.33 -7.49 10.07
N ASP A 72 4.97 -7.16 11.19
CA ASP A 72 4.30 -6.68 12.40
C ASP A 72 3.40 -5.45 12.08
N PRO A 73 2.19 -5.36 12.66
CA PRO A 73 1.24 -4.28 12.39
C PRO A 73 1.81 -2.86 12.59
N ILE A 74 2.67 -2.66 13.59
CA ILE A 74 3.27 -1.34 13.84
C ILE A 74 4.24 -0.97 12.73
N VAL A 75 5.06 -1.93 12.28
CA VAL A 75 6.03 -1.73 11.19
C VAL A 75 5.33 -1.62 9.84
N ARG A 76 4.20 -2.31 9.67
CA ARG A 76 3.40 -2.33 8.43
C ARG A 76 2.99 -0.93 7.98
N THR A 77 2.45 -0.11 8.88
CA THR A 77 2.02 1.27 8.55
C THR A 77 3.18 2.11 8.01
N GLY A 78 4.38 1.97 8.60
CA GLY A 78 5.58 2.64 8.09
C GLY A 78 5.95 2.18 6.68
N LEU A 79 5.93 0.86 6.44
CA LEU A 79 6.24 0.29 5.11
C LEU A 79 5.23 0.68 4.03
N GLN A 80 3.95 0.81 4.38
CA GLN A 80 2.91 1.30 3.48
C GLN A 80 3.18 2.75 3.07
N GLY A 81 3.52 3.61 4.02
CA GLY A 81 3.93 4.99 3.75
C GLY A 81 5.17 5.09 2.86
N ASP A 82 6.19 4.24 3.13
CA ASP A 82 7.41 4.18 2.32
C ASP A 82 7.10 3.72 0.88
N LEU A 83 6.20 2.74 0.69
CA LEU A 83 5.81 2.26 -0.63
C LEU A 83 5.05 3.33 -1.41
N ALA A 84 4.13 4.05 -0.76
CA ALA A 84 3.40 5.16 -1.37
C ALA A 84 4.35 6.30 -1.80
N GLY A 85 5.31 6.68 -0.94
CA GLY A 85 6.34 7.65 -1.26
C GLY A 85 7.22 7.21 -2.44
N LEU A 86 7.65 5.95 -2.41
CA LEU A 86 8.46 5.36 -3.47
C LEU A 86 7.71 5.32 -4.82
N GLN A 87 6.42 5.00 -4.81
CA GLN A 87 5.58 5.00 -6.02
C GLN A 87 5.48 6.40 -6.63
N ALA A 88 5.28 7.42 -5.80
CA ALA A 88 5.22 8.81 -6.24
C ALA A 88 6.54 9.26 -6.91
N ASP A 89 7.69 8.87 -6.32
CA ASP A 89 9.02 9.22 -6.83
C ASP A 89 9.38 8.47 -8.12
N LEU A 90 8.93 7.23 -8.26
CA LEU A 90 9.30 6.36 -9.37
C LEU A 90 8.38 6.50 -10.58
N SER A 91 7.16 7.01 -10.41
CA SER A 91 6.12 7.05 -11.46
C SER A 91 5.92 5.68 -12.15
N LYS A 92 5.98 4.59 -11.36
CA LYS A 92 5.82 3.20 -11.85
C LYS A 92 4.40 2.71 -11.61
N THR A 93 3.95 1.81 -12.46
CA THR A 93 2.71 1.07 -12.22
C THR A 93 2.98 -0.06 -11.23
N ILE A 94 2.24 -0.10 -10.13
CA ILE A 94 2.32 -1.17 -9.13
C ILE A 94 1.01 -1.94 -9.13
N LEU A 95 1.09 -3.24 -9.34
CA LEU A 95 -0.01 -4.18 -9.10
C LEU A 95 0.35 -5.02 -7.88
N PHE A 96 -0.42 -4.88 -6.81
CA PHE A 96 -0.22 -5.72 -5.63
C PHE A 96 -1.48 -6.50 -5.29
N VAL A 97 -1.29 -7.70 -4.77
CA VAL A 97 -2.34 -8.57 -4.25
C VAL A 97 -2.28 -8.55 -2.74
N THR A 98 -3.41 -8.35 -2.09
CA THR A 98 -3.54 -8.43 -0.63
C THR A 98 -4.91 -9.01 -0.27
N HIS A 99 -4.99 -9.66 0.88
CA HIS A 99 -6.26 -10.05 1.50
C HIS A 99 -6.75 -9.00 2.53
N ASP A 100 -5.96 -7.96 2.79
CA ASP A 100 -6.30 -6.87 3.71
C ASP A 100 -6.95 -5.72 2.92
N ILE A 101 -8.25 -5.53 3.14
CA ILE A 101 -9.01 -4.48 2.46
C ILE A 101 -8.54 -3.08 2.85
N GLY A 102 -8.05 -2.90 4.08
CA GLY A 102 -7.49 -1.64 4.54
C GLY A 102 -6.24 -1.23 3.76
N GLU A 103 -5.37 -2.20 3.44
CA GLU A 103 -4.21 -1.98 2.57
C GLU A 103 -4.63 -1.57 1.16
N ALA A 104 -5.61 -2.27 0.58
CA ALA A 104 -6.13 -1.95 -0.74
C ALA A 104 -6.69 -0.53 -0.80
N PHE A 105 -7.45 -0.11 0.24
CA PHE A 105 -8.02 1.24 0.32
C PHE A 105 -6.99 2.33 0.60
N ALA A 106 -5.93 2.02 1.38
CA ALA A 106 -4.89 2.98 1.73
C ALA A 106 -3.92 3.28 0.57
N LEU A 107 -3.67 2.29 -0.29
CA LEU A 107 -2.60 2.35 -1.29
C LEU A 107 -3.11 2.32 -2.74
N GLY A 108 -4.29 1.75 -2.99
CA GLY A 108 -4.77 1.52 -4.35
C GLY A 108 -5.48 2.72 -4.94
N ASP A 109 -5.03 3.21 -6.10
CA ASP A 109 -5.79 4.15 -6.93
C ASP A 109 -7.02 3.48 -7.55
N ARG A 110 -6.89 2.21 -7.92
CA ARG A 110 -7.95 1.33 -8.42
C ARG A 110 -7.85 -0.04 -7.76
N ILE A 111 -8.98 -0.57 -7.37
CA ILE A 111 -9.10 -1.85 -6.67
C ILE A 111 -9.92 -2.80 -7.52
N VAL A 112 -9.47 -4.05 -7.60
CA VAL A 112 -10.21 -5.16 -8.18
C VAL A 112 -10.57 -6.13 -7.05
N LEU A 113 -11.85 -6.21 -6.72
CA LEU A 113 -12.36 -7.16 -5.73
C LEU A 113 -12.65 -8.49 -6.40
N LEU A 114 -12.09 -9.56 -5.86
CA LEU A 114 -12.26 -10.92 -6.36
C LEU A 114 -13.14 -11.73 -5.42
N GLU A 115 -13.98 -12.58 -6.00
CA GLU A 115 -14.73 -13.61 -5.28
C GLU A 115 -14.20 -15.01 -5.60
N THR A 116 -14.78 -16.02 -4.96
CA THR A 116 -14.40 -17.43 -5.15
C THR A 116 -14.35 -17.81 -6.64
N GLY A 117 -13.29 -18.49 -7.03
CA GLY A 117 -13.04 -18.88 -8.42
C GLY A 117 -12.41 -17.77 -9.26
N ALA A 118 -11.76 -16.78 -8.64
CA ALA A 118 -11.07 -15.67 -9.29
C ALA A 118 -11.99 -14.83 -10.21
N ARG A 119 -13.29 -14.77 -9.89
CA ARG A 119 -14.22 -13.90 -10.60
C ARG A 119 -14.14 -12.49 -10.06
N ILE A 120 -14.20 -11.50 -10.94
CA ILE A 120 -14.22 -10.09 -10.55
C ILE A 120 -15.61 -9.77 -10.02
N ALA A 121 -15.70 -9.45 -8.72
CA ALA A 121 -16.92 -8.99 -8.08
C ALA A 121 -17.20 -7.52 -8.39
N GLN A 122 -16.18 -6.68 -8.30
CA GLN A 122 -16.25 -5.27 -8.66
C GLN A 122 -14.85 -4.69 -8.91
N THR A 123 -14.79 -3.64 -9.72
CA THR A 123 -13.60 -2.82 -9.93
C THR A 123 -13.95 -1.36 -9.81
N GLY A 124 -13.13 -0.58 -9.11
CA GLY A 124 -13.34 0.86 -8.94
C GLY A 124 -12.26 1.53 -8.11
N THR A 125 -12.38 2.82 -7.93
CA THR A 125 -11.64 3.57 -6.93
C THR A 125 -12.17 3.23 -5.53
N PRO A 126 -11.42 3.45 -4.44
CA PRO A 126 -11.92 3.29 -3.07
C PRO A 126 -13.28 3.99 -2.86
N GLN A 127 -13.41 5.21 -3.33
CA GLN A 127 -14.63 6.01 -3.19
C GLN A 127 -15.84 5.40 -3.93
N GLU A 128 -15.62 4.91 -5.16
CA GLU A 128 -16.68 4.25 -5.95
C GLU A 128 -17.16 2.96 -5.27
N LEU A 129 -16.24 2.16 -4.72
CA LEU A 129 -16.56 0.92 -4.03
C LEU A 129 -17.39 1.15 -2.77
N ILE A 130 -17.06 2.21 -1.99
CA ILE A 130 -17.80 2.58 -0.79
C ILE A 130 -19.18 3.16 -1.16
N ALA A 131 -19.23 4.05 -2.16
CA ALA A 131 -20.47 4.74 -2.52
C ALA A 131 -21.47 3.83 -3.21
N HIS A 132 -21.01 2.87 -4.01
CA HIS A 132 -21.83 2.03 -4.88
C HIS A 132 -21.39 0.58 -4.89
N PRO A 133 -21.49 -0.17 -3.77
CA PRO A 133 -21.15 -1.58 -3.75
C PRO A 133 -22.08 -2.38 -4.66
N ALA A 134 -21.50 -3.19 -5.56
CA ALA A 134 -22.26 -3.91 -6.59
C ALA A 134 -23.12 -5.06 -6.04
N SER A 135 -22.83 -5.54 -4.83
CA SER A 135 -23.56 -6.66 -4.21
C SER A 135 -23.42 -6.64 -2.69
N ALA A 136 -24.24 -7.44 -2.01
CA ALA A 136 -24.09 -7.69 -0.57
C ALA A 136 -22.70 -8.27 -0.23
N TYR A 137 -22.18 -9.17 -1.07
CA TYR A 137 -20.83 -9.71 -0.91
C TYR A 137 -19.77 -8.61 -0.89
N VAL A 138 -19.86 -7.66 -1.81
CA VAL A 138 -18.92 -6.51 -1.84
C VAL A 138 -19.08 -5.66 -0.59
N SER A 139 -20.33 -5.35 -0.19
CA SER A 139 -20.60 -4.57 1.03
C SER A 139 -20.01 -5.25 2.28
N ASP A 140 -20.16 -6.58 2.39
CA ASP A 140 -19.58 -7.37 3.50
C ASP A 140 -18.05 -7.33 3.46
N LEU A 141 -17.46 -7.55 2.28
CA LEU A 141 -16.00 -7.61 2.10
C LEU A 141 -15.32 -6.28 2.48
N ILE A 142 -15.93 -5.15 2.13
CA ILE A 142 -15.41 -3.81 2.47
C ILE A 142 -15.89 -3.31 3.84
N GLY A 143 -16.62 -4.14 4.58
CA GLY A 143 -17.00 -3.85 5.97
C GLY A 143 -18.19 -2.90 6.14
N LEU A 144 -19.03 -2.69 5.12
CA LEU A 144 -20.20 -1.80 5.23
C LEU A 144 -21.42 -2.44 5.91
N THR A 145 -21.52 -3.77 5.98
CA THR A 145 -22.71 -4.51 6.49
C THR A 145 -22.65 -4.83 7.96
N GLY A 146 -21.50 -4.79 8.58
CA GLY A 146 -21.41 -4.97 10.04
C GLY A 146 -21.61 -3.62 10.74
N GLY A 147 -22.74 -3.37 11.39
CA GLY A 147 -23.14 -2.11 12.02
C GLY A 147 -22.06 -1.26 12.74
N ALA A 148 -20.83 -1.78 12.86
CA ALA A 148 -19.65 -1.05 13.32
C ALA A 148 -19.08 -0.03 12.30
N SER A 149 -19.42 -0.16 11.01
CA SER A 149 -18.93 0.70 9.94
C SER A 149 -19.92 1.77 9.50
N ALA A 150 -21.16 1.77 10.01
CA ALA A 150 -22.10 2.85 9.78
C ALA A 150 -21.63 4.09 10.57
N LEU A 151 -21.12 5.05 9.84
CA LEU A 151 -20.75 6.35 10.40
C LEU A 151 -21.92 7.32 10.21
N SER A 152 -22.23 8.08 11.23
CA SER A 152 -23.14 9.21 11.12
C SER A 152 -22.45 10.50 11.57
N VAL A 153 -23.05 11.62 11.24
CA VAL A 153 -22.53 12.93 11.66
C VAL A 153 -23.52 13.55 12.59
N ASP A 154 -23.11 13.77 13.84
CA ASP A 154 -23.85 14.52 14.84
C ASP A 154 -23.34 15.95 14.89
N GLU A 155 -24.21 16.89 15.22
CA GLU A 155 -23.86 18.29 15.43
C GLU A 155 -23.91 18.61 16.93
N VAL A 156 -22.76 19.01 17.48
CA VAL A 156 -22.63 19.41 18.89
C VAL A 156 -21.99 20.79 18.92
N ASP A 157 -22.69 21.78 19.45
CA ASP A 157 -22.24 23.17 19.57
C ASP A 157 -21.66 23.75 18.25
N GLY A 158 -22.33 23.43 17.11
CA GLY A 158 -21.89 23.86 15.78
C GLY A 158 -20.67 23.09 15.21
N ALA A 159 -20.17 22.10 15.92
CA ALA A 159 -19.13 21.20 15.45
C ALA A 159 -19.75 19.89 14.93
N ARG A 160 -19.37 19.48 13.72
CA ARG A 160 -19.79 18.18 13.15
C ARG A 160 -18.88 17.09 13.66
N ILE A 161 -19.44 16.13 14.39
CA ILE A 161 -18.73 14.99 14.99
C ILE A 161 -19.12 13.73 14.25
N VAL A 162 -18.11 12.97 13.81
CA VAL A 162 -18.32 11.64 13.22
C VAL A 162 -18.48 10.65 14.38
N VAL A 163 -19.56 9.90 14.37
CA VAL A 163 -19.86 8.87 15.38
C VAL A 163 -20.05 7.52 14.71
N ASP A 164 -19.72 6.44 15.46
CA ASP A 164 -19.99 5.06 15.04
C ASP A 164 -21.49 4.70 15.20
N ALA A 165 -21.85 3.48 14.77
CA ALA A 165 -23.22 2.96 14.90
C ALA A 165 -23.75 2.92 16.34
N ASN A 166 -22.89 3.01 17.35
CA ASN A 166 -23.23 3.03 18.76
C ASN A 166 -23.26 4.45 19.34
N GLY A 167 -23.10 5.48 18.48
CA GLY A 167 -23.05 6.87 18.89
C GLY A 167 -21.74 7.30 19.58
N ARG A 168 -20.66 6.51 19.46
CA ARG A 168 -19.36 6.87 20.04
C ARG A 168 -18.64 7.84 19.11
N PRO A 169 -18.11 8.96 19.61
CA PRO A 169 -17.39 9.92 18.80
C PRO A 169 -16.06 9.32 18.32
N LEU A 170 -15.81 9.40 17.02
CA LEU A 170 -14.59 8.95 16.35
C LEU A 170 -13.67 10.12 15.97
N GLY A 171 -14.25 11.31 15.78
CA GLY A 171 -13.50 12.49 15.43
C GLY A 171 -14.40 13.64 14.99
N ARG A 172 -13.76 14.79 14.68
CA ARG A 172 -14.44 15.97 14.17
C ARG A 172 -14.32 16.01 12.65
N LEU A 173 -15.43 16.24 11.95
CA LEU A 173 -15.40 16.50 10.52
C LEU A 173 -14.84 17.91 10.29
N GLY A 174 -13.69 17.99 9.62
CA GLY A 174 -13.12 19.29 9.22
C GLY A 174 -13.97 20.01 8.19
N SER A 175 -13.82 21.35 8.07
CA SER A 175 -14.39 22.07 6.94
C SER A 175 -13.76 21.61 5.63
N ILE A 176 -14.58 21.46 4.59
CA ILE A 176 -14.13 21.03 3.25
C ILE A 176 -13.36 22.17 2.51
N ASP A 177 -13.15 23.30 3.16
CA ASP A 177 -12.43 24.46 2.64
C ASP A 177 -10.92 24.20 2.61
N GLY A 178 -10.47 23.32 1.73
CA GLY A 178 -9.05 23.00 1.59
C GLY A 178 -8.76 21.68 0.94
N HIS A 179 -9.53 21.29 -0.07
CA HIS A 179 -9.11 20.23 -0.96
C HIS A 179 -7.96 20.80 -1.82
N PRO A 180 -6.72 20.33 -1.73
CA PRO A 180 -5.70 20.71 -2.69
C PRO A 180 -6.20 20.23 -4.05
N ALA A 181 -6.49 21.17 -4.93
CA ALA A 181 -6.90 20.91 -6.31
C ALA A 181 -5.93 19.93 -6.96
N GLY A 182 -6.50 18.88 -7.51
CA GLY A 182 -6.00 17.88 -8.41
C GLY A 182 -4.50 17.82 -8.68
N ARG A 183 -3.94 16.68 -8.35
CA ARG A 183 -2.80 16.18 -9.12
C ARG A 183 -3.37 15.64 -10.44
N ALA A 184 -3.19 16.45 -11.50
CA ALA A 184 -3.30 15.99 -12.87
C ALA A 184 -2.12 15.10 -13.23
#